data_fb3e3e9a1154c42f2c1d92f7e23e853d
#
_entry.id   fb3e3e9a1154c42f2c1d92f7e23e853d
#
_cell.length_a   1.000
_cell.length_b   1.000
_cell.length_c   1.000
_cell.angle_alpha   90.00
_cell.angle_beta   90.00
_cell.angle_gamma   90.00
#
_symmetry.space_group_name_H-M   'P 1'
#
loop_
_entity.id
_entity.type
_entity.pdbx_description
1 polymer ?
#
loop_
_entity_poly.entity_id
_entity_poly.type
_entity_poly.pdbx_seq_one_letter_code
_entity_poly.pdbx_strand_id
1 'polypeptide(L)'
;MTQTSTPQTTAALTLNLRPLGKLTDKRLYQLCQANRELRFERTAQGELLVMAPTGGKTGRRNSKLIQRLANWADADGTGLTFDSSTGFILPNGAMRSPDAAWVRRSRWEALTGEQKEKFVPLCPDFVVELRSATDALHALQAKLQEYLDNGALLGWLIDPEQQRVYVYRPHAPVECLEKVDTITGEPILPGWVLDLREVWS
;
A
#
# COMPACT_ATOMS: atom_id res chain seq x y z
N MET A 1 40.70 -13.85 -9.80
CA MET A 1 40.00 -13.12 -8.71
C MET A 1 38.67 -12.62 -9.27
N THR A 2 37.62 -13.37 -9.03
CA THR A 2 36.25 -13.04 -9.48
C THR A 2 35.63 -12.10 -8.47
N GLN A 3 35.43 -10.84 -8.86
CA GLN A 3 34.63 -9.89 -8.07
C GLN A 3 33.19 -10.37 -8.07
N THR A 4 32.73 -10.87 -6.94
CA THR A 4 31.32 -11.05 -6.66
C THR A 4 30.68 -9.67 -6.46
N SER A 5 30.00 -9.17 -7.51
CA SER A 5 29.16 -8.01 -7.39
C SER A 5 27.98 -8.35 -6.47
N THR A 6 27.96 -7.77 -5.28
CA THR A 6 26.79 -7.77 -4.41
C THR A 6 25.60 -7.18 -5.20
N PRO A 7 24.44 -7.84 -5.24
CA PRO A 7 23.29 -7.25 -5.90
C PRO A 7 22.93 -5.93 -5.21
N GLN A 8 22.99 -4.83 -5.95
CA GLN A 8 22.51 -3.55 -5.48
C GLN A 8 20.99 -3.70 -5.28
N THR A 9 20.58 -3.66 -4.04
CA THR A 9 19.16 -3.54 -3.64
C THR A 9 18.62 -2.29 -4.29
N THR A 10 17.70 -2.43 -5.23
CA THR A 10 17.05 -1.28 -5.89
C THR A 10 16.03 -0.70 -4.91
N ALA A 11 16.52 -0.04 -3.88
CA ALA A 11 15.67 0.77 -3.01
C ALA A 11 14.97 1.86 -3.85
N ALA A 12 13.75 2.23 -3.47
CA ALA A 12 13.08 3.36 -4.08
C ALA A 12 14.01 4.59 -4.08
N LEU A 13 14.15 5.25 -5.22
CA LEU A 13 14.93 6.48 -5.30
C LEU A 13 14.17 7.60 -4.61
N THR A 14 14.76 8.17 -3.56
CA THR A 14 14.18 9.32 -2.85
C THR A 14 14.78 10.62 -3.38
N LEU A 15 13.92 11.52 -3.84
CA LEU A 15 14.30 12.84 -4.34
C LEU A 15 13.78 13.93 -3.40
N ASN A 16 14.70 14.75 -2.87
CA ASN A 16 14.33 15.95 -2.13
C ASN A 16 14.06 17.10 -3.12
N LEU A 17 12.80 17.41 -3.33
CA LEU A 17 12.35 18.46 -4.24
C LEU A 17 12.16 19.83 -3.56
N ARG A 18 12.45 19.97 -2.28
CA ARG A 18 12.30 21.24 -1.53
C ARG A 18 12.96 22.46 -2.22
N PRO A 19 14.16 22.33 -2.84
CA PRO A 19 14.79 23.45 -3.56
C PRO A 19 13.96 23.95 -4.76
N LEU A 20 13.07 23.13 -5.30
CA LEU A 20 12.17 23.45 -6.43
C LEU A 20 10.80 23.97 -5.97
N GLY A 21 10.62 24.13 -4.65
CA GLY A 21 9.36 24.54 -4.03
C GLY A 21 8.45 23.36 -3.67
N LYS A 22 7.29 23.68 -3.06
CA LYS A 22 6.34 22.66 -2.59
C LYS A 22 5.74 21.87 -3.77
N LEU A 23 5.86 20.54 -3.71
CA LEU A 23 5.18 19.64 -4.61
C LEU A 23 3.71 19.50 -4.17
N THR A 24 2.82 20.31 -4.78
CA THR A 24 1.37 20.26 -4.50
C THR A 24 0.75 19.00 -5.10
N ASP A 25 -0.45 18.60 -4.63
CA ASP A 25 -1.18 17.44 -5.15
C ASP A 25 -1.43 17.56 -6.65
N LYS A 26 -1.78 18.77 -7.13
CA LYS A 26 -1.95 19.06 -8.55
C LYS A 26 -0.67 18.82 -9.36
N ARG A 27 0.47 19.33 -8.87
CA ARG A 27 1.77 19.12 -9.54
C ARG A 27 2.21 17.67 -9.52
N LEU A 28 1.99 16.98 -8.40
CA LEU A 28 2.29 15.56 -8.29
C LEU A 28 1.42 14.74 -9.26
N TYR A 29 0.12 15.03 -9.34
CA TYR A 29 -0.77 14.38 -10.30
C TYR A 29 -0.30 14.61 -11.75
N GLN A 30 0.06 15.85 -12.11
CA GLN A 30 0.61 16.18 -13.44
C GLN A 30 1.93 15.44 -13.71
N LEU A 31 2.81 15.31 -12.70
CA LEU A 31 4.05 14.55 -12.82
C LEU A 31 3.77 13.07 -13.11
N CYS A 32 2.83 12.45 -12.41
CA CYS A 32 2.42 11.07 -12.65
C CYS A 32 1.82 10.90 -14.07
N GLN A 33 1.00 11.84 -14.52
CA GLN A 33 0.41 11.78 -15.87
C GLN A 33 1.45 11.93 -16.99
N ALA A 34 2.52 12.69 -16.74
CA ALA A 34 3.61 12.89 -17.70
C ALA A 34 4.62 11.73 -17.72
N ASN A 35 4.63 10.85 -16.70
CA ASN A 35 5.59 9.76 -16.55
C ASN A 35 4.84 8.46 -16.16
N ARG A 36 3.97 7.98 -17.03
CA ARG A 36 3.05 6.86 -16.76
C ARG A 36 3.76 5.52 -16.53
N GLU A 37 5.00 5.40 -16.98
CA GLU A 37 5.87 4.24 -16.78
C GLU A 37 6.51 4.18 -15.39
N LEU A 38 6.45 5.28 -14.62
CA LEU A 38 7.00 5.37 -13.27
C LEU A 38 5.88 5.39 -12.22
N ARG A 39 6.19 4.81 -11.07
CA ARG A 39 5.32 4.89 -9.88
C ARG A 39 5.95 5.86 -8.90
N PHE A 40 5.12 6.78 -8.41
CA PHE A 40 5.54 7.80 -7.47
C PHE A 40 4.74 7.71 -6.18
N GLU A 41 5.40 7.98 -5.08
CA GLU A 41 4.79 8.35 -3.81
C GLU A 41 5.41 9.67 -3.32
N ARG A 42 4.73 10.33 -2.40
CA ARG A 42 5.25 11.53 -1.72
C ARG A 42 5.19 11.30 -0.22
N THR A 43 6.30 11.56 0.49
CA THR A 43 6.32 11.53 1.95
C THR A 43 5.58 12.73 2.55
N ALA A 44 5.20 12.65 3.83
CA ALA A 44 4.65 13.80 4.57
C ALA A 44 5.61 15.01 4.59
N GLN A 45 6.91 14.76 4.47
CA GLN A 45 7.96 15.78 4.40
C GLN A 45 8.10 16.41 3.00
N GLY A 46 7.33 15.90 2.00
CA GLY A 46 7.32 16.40 0.63
C GLY A 46 8.43 15.82 -0.27
N GLU A 47 9.11 14.76 0.16
CA GLU A 47 10.07 14.04 -0.67
C GLU A 47 9.35 13.16 -1.68
N LEU A 48 9.87 13.04 -2.89
CA LEU A 48 9.35 12.18 -3.93
C LEU A 48 10.06 10.82 -3.91
N LEU A 49 9.29 9.76 -3.77
CA LEU A 49 9.76 8.38 -3.91
C LEU A 49 9.45 7.91 -5.34
N VAL A 50 10.48 7.42 -6.03
CA VAL A 50 10.35 6.84 -7.37
C VAL A 50 10.57 5.34 -7.26
N MET A 51 9.56 4.56 -7.63
CA MET A 51 9.58 3.10 -7.51
C MET A 51 9.79 2.44 -8.87
N ALA A 52 10.61 1.40 -8.89
CA ALA A 52 10.77 0.53 -10.05
C ALA A 52 9.55 -0.40 -10.22
N PRO A 53 9.31 -0.94 -11.43
CA PRO A 53 8.36 -2.03 -11.61
C PRO A 53 8.69 -3.22 -10.73
N THR A 54 7.67 -3.88 -10.20
CA THR A 54 7.83 -5.05 -9.34
C THR A 54 8.18 -6.31 -10.15
N GLY A 55 8.87 -7.28 -9.54
CA GLY A 55 9.19 -8.57 -10.15
C GLY A 55 7.96 -9.47 -10.33
N GLY A 56 8.03 -10.45 -11.22
CA GLY A 56 6.90 -11.30 -11.59
C GLY A 56 6.25 -12.06 -10.43
N LYS A 57 7.04 -12.55 -9.45
CA LYS A 57 6.49 -13.22 -8.26
C LYS A 57 5.63 -12.26 -7.42
N THR A 58 6.15 -11.07 -7.11
CA THR A 58 5.42 -10.06 -6.36
C THR A 58 4.16 -9.61 -7.12
N GLY A 59 4.27 -9.39 -8.43
CA GLY A 59 3.11 -9.03 -9.27
C GLY A 59 2.02 -10.12 -9.25
N ARG A 60 2.39 -11.41 -9.31
CA ARG A 60 1.43 -12.52 -9.20
C ARG A 60 0.73 -12.54 -7.84
N ARG A 61 1.50 -12.35 -6.76
CA ARG A 61 0.96 -12.29 -5.38
C ARG A 61 0.00 -11.11 -5.19
N ASN A 62 0.38 -9.92 -5.68
CA ASN A 62 -0.49 -8.74 -5.66
C ASN A 62 -1.80 -8.99 -6.43
N SER A 63 -1.72 -9.59 -7.62
CA SER A 63 -2.91 -9.94 -8.40
C SER A 63 -3.85 -10.89 -7.65
N LYS A 64 -3.32 -11.90 -6.94
CA LYS A 64 -4.12 -12.80 -6.11
C LYS A 64 -4.74 -12.11 -4.91
N LEU A 65 -3.96 -11.29 -4.21
CA LEU A 65 -4.43 -10.52 -3.06
C LEU A 65 -5.61 -9.62 -3.45
N ILE A 66 -5.45 -8.82 -4.51
CA ILE A 66 -6.50 -7.92 -5.00
C ILE A 66 -7.74 -8.70 -5.46
N GLN A 67 -7.56 -9.82 -6.18
CA GLN A 67 -8.67 -10.66 -6.60
C GLN A 67 -9.48 -11.17 -5.41
N ARG A 68 -8.82 -11.67 -4.34
CA ARG A 68 -9.52 -12.18 -3.15
C ARG A 68 -10.26 -11.07 -2.40
N LEU A 69 -9.62 -9.91 -2.24
CA LEU A 69 -10.24 -8.77 -1.59
C LEU A 69 -11.44 -8.24 -2.39
N ALA A 70 -11.31 -8.12 -3.72
CA ALA A 70 -12.37 -7.64 -4.59
C ALA A 70 -13.57 -8.59 -4.62
N ASN A 71 -13.35 -9.91 -4.75
CA ASN A 71 -14.43 -10.89 -4.72
C ASN A 71 -15.23 -10.83 -3.41
N TRP A 72 -14.55 -10.67 -2.28
CA TRP A 72 -15.23 -10.50 -1.00
C TRP A 72 -16.01 -9.18 -0.96
N ALA A 73 -15.38 -8.06 -1.34
CA ALA A 73 -15.99 -6.73 -1.27
C ALA A 73 -17.22 -6.61 -2.18
N ASP A 74 -17.21 -7.25 -3.35
CA ASP A 74 -18.35 -7.29 -4.27
C ASP A 74 -19.53 -8.06 -3.68
N ALA A 75 -19.27 -9.14 -2.94
CA ALA A 75 -20.30 -9.93 -2.26
C ALA A 75 -20.81 -9.23 -0.99
N ASP A 76 -19.93 -8.59 -0.22
CA ASP A 76 -20.26 -7.88 1.01
C ASP A 76 -20.99 -6.54 0.73
N GLY A 77 -20.56 -5.79 -0.28
CA GLY A 77 -21.19 -4.55 -0.74
C GLY A 77 -20.95 -3.32 0.14
N THR A 78 -20.23 -3.42 1.28
CA THR A 78 -20.04 -2.32 2.24
C THR A 78 -18.93 -1.36 1.89
N GLY A 79 -18.08 -1.70 0.88
CA GLY A 79 -16.97 -0.86 0.45
C GLY A 79 -16.47 -1.17 -0.95
N LEU A 80 -15.39 -0.53 -1.31
CA LEU A 80 -14.72 -0.65 -2.61
C LEU A 80 -13.24 -0.97 -2.42
N THR A 81 -12.69 -1.72 -3.36
CA THR A 81 -11.29 -2.11 -3.38
C THR A 81 -10.50 -1.28 -4.39
N PHE A 82 -9.22 -1.10 -4.10
CA PHE A 82 -8.30 -0.35 -4.91
C PHE A 82 -6.97 -1.10 -5.01
N ASP A 83 -6.40 -1.09 -6.20
CA ASP A 83 -5.11 -1.71 -6.48
C ASP A 83 -3.94 -0.75 -6.25
N SER A 84 -2.75 -1.26 -6.44
CA SER A 84 -1.50 -0.55 -6.22
C SER A 84 -1.23 0.62 -7.18
N SER A 85 -2.09 0.87 -8.18
CA SER A 85 -2.01 2.04 -9.07
C SER A 85 -2.75 3.26 -8.52
N THR A 86 -3.59 3.07 -7.49
CA THR A 86 -4.40 4.12 -6.90
C THR A 86 -3.62 4.93 -5.87
N GLY A 87 -3.53 6.24 -6.06
CA GLY A 87 -2.91 7.16 -5.10
C GLY A 87 -3.91 7.73 -4.09
N PHE A 88 -3.56 7.68 -2.81
CA PHE A 88 -4.33 8.26 -1.70
C PHE A 88 -3.56 9.43 -1.07
N ILE A 89 -4.21 10.59 -0.92
CA ILE A 89 -3.65 11.72 -0.17
C ILE A 89 -4.07 11.57 1.28
N LEU A 90 -3.11 11.28 2.13
CA LEU A 90 -3.33 11.09 3.55
C LEU A 90 -3.50 12.45 4.28
N PRO A 91 -4.15 12.50 5.45
CA PRO A 91 -4.31 13.72 6.25
C PRO A 91 -3.00 14.46 6.57
N ASN A 92 -1.87 13.75 6.73
CA ASN A 92 -0.55 14.35 6.94
C ASN A 92 0.07 14.94 5.67
N GLY A 93 -0.59 14.84 4.51
CA GLY A 93 -0.11 15.33 3.23
C GLY A 93 0.80 14.36 2.47
N ALA A 94 1.04 13.15 2.98
CA ALA A 94 1.66 12.10 2.18
C ALA A 94 0.75 11.67 1.02
N MET A 95 1.32 11.20 -0.08
CA MET A 95 0.60 10.46 -1.11
C MET A 95 1.15 9.06 -1.17
N ARG A 96 0.30 8.07 -0.95
CA ARG A 96 0.65 6.65 -0.86
C ARG A 96 -0.21 5.81 -1.78
N SER A 97 0.38 4.71 -2.27
CA SER A 97 -0.30 3.70 -3.10
C SER A 97 -0.05 2.33 -2.47
N PRO A 98 -0.94 1.84 -1.59
CA PRO A 98 -0.80 0.52 -0.99
C PRO A 98 -1.00 -0.58 -2.04
N ASP A 99 -0.43 -1.75 -1.85
CA ASP A 99 -0.56 -2.88 -2.77
C ASP A 99 -2.01 -3.36 -2.92
N ALA A 100 -2.79 -3.27 -1.84
CA ALA A 100 -4.24 -3.40 -1.87
C ALA A 100 -4.86 -2.48 -0.81
N ALA A 101 -6.02 -1.92 -1.11
CA ALA A 101 -6.77 -1.11 -0.16
C ALA A 101 -8.27 -1.37 -0.27
N TRP A 102 -8.98 -1.11 0.83
CA TRP A 102 -10.42 -1.08 0.88
C TRP A 102 -10.91 0.18 1.59
N VAL A 103 -11.95 0.79 1.03
CA VAL A 103 -12.58 2.02 1.56
C VAL A 103 -14.06 1.75 1.75
N ARG A 104 -14.60 2.11 2.91
CA ARG A 104 -16.05 2.04 3.16
C ARG A 104 -16.83 2.83 2.12
N ARG A 105 -17.92 2.26 1.61
CA ARG A 105 -18.77 2.85 0.59
C ARG A 105 -19.23 4.26 0.97
N SER A 106 -19.67 4.48 2.20
CA SER A 106 -20.12 5.78 2.68
C SER A 106 -19.03 6.86 2.59
N ARG A 107 -17.75 6.51 2.84
CA ARG A 107 -16.64 7.46 2.71
C ARG A 107 -16.34 7.77 1.24
N TRP A 108 -16.38 6.75 0.38
CA TRP A 108 -16.22 6.92 -1.06
C TRP A 108 -17.35 7.78 -1.66
N GLU A 109 -18.61 7.51 -1.30
CA GLU A 109 -19.77 8.23 -1.82
C GLU A 109 -19.79 9.70 -1.38
N ALA A 110 -19.21 10.03 -0.23
CA ALA A 110 -19.06 11.42 0.23
C ALA A 110 -18.08 12.26 -0.60
N LEU A 111 -17.25 11.63 -1.45
CA LEU A 111 -16.32 12.33 -2.34
C LEU A 111 -17.03 12.92 -3.55
N THR A 112 -16.56 14.09 -4.01
CA THR A 112 -17.00 14.67 -5.28
C THR A 112 -16.53 13.86 -6.48
N GLY A 113 -17.17 14.03 -7.64
CA GLY A 113 -16.72 13.39 -8.88
C GLY A 113 -15.25 13.73 -9.22
N GLU A 114 -14.86 14.99 -9.05
CA GLU A 114 -13.47 15.41 -9.29
C GLU A 114 -12.46 14.73 -8.35
N GLN A 115 -12.84 14.52 -7.09
CA GLN A 115 -11.99 13.81 -6.12
C GLN A 115 -11.83 12.32 -6.46
N LYS A 116 -12.86 11.70 -7.05
CA LYS A 116 -12.83 10.30 -7.48
C LYS A 116 -11.97 10.07 -8.73
N GLU A 117 -11.84 11.07 -9.58
CA GLU A 117 -11.05 11.00 -10.83
C GLU A 117 -9.55 11.28 -10.65
N LYS A 118 -9.15 11.79 -9.48
CA LYS A 118 -7.76 12.12 -9.15
C LYS A 118 -7.23 11.25 -8.02
N PHE A 119 -6.15 11.67 -7.36
CA PHE A 119 -5.75 11.06 -6.11
C PHE A 119 -6.84 11.20 -5.08
N VAL A 120 -7.19 10.10 -4.44
CA VAL A 120 -8.29 10.01 -3.49
C VAL A 120 -7.89 10.72 -2.18
N PRO A 121 -8.57 11.80 -1.74
CA PRO A 121 -8.17 12.60 -0.59
C PRO A 121 -8.67 11.99 0.73
N LEU A 122 -8.27 10.77 1.03
CA LEU A 122 -8.54 10.07 2.29
C LEU A 122 -7.51 8.98 2.52
N CYS A 123 -7.38 8.54 3.77
CA CYS A 123 -6.69 7.29 4.10
C CYS A 123 -7.68 6.12 3.97
N PRO A 124 -7.35 5.01 3.31
CA PRO A 124 -8.20 3.82 3.28
C PRO A 124 -8.49 3.27 4.68
N ASP A 125 -9.63 2.59 4.84
CA ASP A 125 -9.98 1.93 6.11
C ASP A 125 -9.14 0.66 6.34
N PHE A 126 -8.79 -0.04 5.25
CA PHE A 126 -7.90 -1.20 5.27
C PHE A 126 -6.83 -1.07 4.19
N VAL A 127 -5.60 -1.43 4.53
CA VAL A 127 -4.44 -1.41 3.64
C VAL A 127 -3.62 -2.67 3.77
N VAL A 128 -3.03 -3.10 2.65
CA VAL A 128 -2.03 -4.18 2.62
C VAL A 128 -0.78 -3.70 1.88
N GLU A 129 0.38 -3.96 2.48
CA GLU A 129 1.67 -3.88 1.82
C GLU A 129 2.26 -5.28 1.71
N LEU A 130 2.71 -5.66 0.53
CA LEU A 130 3.33 -6.95 0.25
C LEU A 130 4.83 -6.75 0.04
N ARG A 131 5.63 -7.22 0.99
CA ARG A 131 7.07 -7.08 0.93
C ARG A 131 7.66 -7.83 -0.26
N SER A 132 8.41 -7.14 -1.11
CA SER A 132 9.29 -7.73 -2.12
C SER A 132 10.68 -8.02 -1.55
N ALA A 133 11.48 -8.81 -2.27
CA ALA A 133 12.86 -9.13 -1.86
C ALA A 133 13.78 -7.90 -1.73
N THR A 134 13.43 -6.81 -2.39
CA THR A 134 14.22 -5.56 -2.38
C THR A 134 13.75 -4.54 -1.35
N ASP A 135 12.62 -4.78 -0.69
CA ASP A 135 12.06 -3.83 0.27
C ASP A 135 12.68 -3.99 1.65
N ALA A 136 13.08 -2.86 2.25
CA ALA A 136 13.51 -2.82 3.63
C ALA A 136 12.30 -2.96 4.57
N LEU A 137 12.29 -4.00 5.40
CA LEU A 137 11.19 -4.29 6.31
C LEU A 137 10.81 -3.08 7.18
N HIS A 138 11.80 -2.39 7.77
CA HIS A 138 11.54 -1.24 8.64
C HIS A 138 10.86 -0.07 7.91
N ALA A 139 11.14 0.11 6.61
CA ALA A 139 10.49 1.16 5.80
C ALA A 139 8.99 0.87 5.58
N LEU A 140 8.66 -0.39 5.30
CA LEU A 140 7.26 -0.82 5.18
C LEU A 140 6.54 -0.79 6.53
N GLN A 141 7.20 -1.16 7.62
CA GLN A 141 6.64 -1.04 8.98
C GLN A 141 6.31 0.43 9.31
N ALA A 142 7.21 1.37 9.00
CA ALA A 142 6.96 2.80 9.16
C ALA A 142 5.80 3.29 8.29
N LYS A 143 5.68 2.77 7.05
CA LYS A 143 4.58 3.08 6.13
C LYS A 143 3.23 2.58 6.66
N LEU A 144 3.18 1.36 7.24
CA LEU A 144 1.98 0.84 7.89
C LEU A 144 1.57 1.70 9.09
N GLN A 145 2.54 2.10 9.92
CA GLN A 145 2.28 3.00 11.05
C GLN A 145 1.74 4.35 10.55
N GLU A 146 2.31 4.91 9.48
CA GLU A 146 1.81 6.14 8.86
C GLU A 146 0.33 6.01 8.44
N TYR A 147 -0.10 4.88 7.84
CA TYR A 147 -1.51 4.65 7.53
C TYR A 147 -2.39 4.66 8.79
N LEU A 148 -1.97 3.97 9.86
CA LEU A 148 -2.73 3.95 11.12
C LEU A 148 -2.86 5.35 11.73
N ASP A 149 -1.76 6.12 11.77
CA ASP A 149 -1.72 7.49 12.28
C ASP A 149 -2.61 8.44 11.47
N ASN A 150 -2.93 8.06 10.22
CA ASN A 150 -3.78 8.82 9.31
C ASN A 150 -5.20 8.27 9.17
N GLY A 151 -5.60 7.31 10.02
CA GLY A 151 -6.98 6.86 10.16
C GLY A 151 -7.32 5.51 9.52
N ALA A 152 -6.34 4.72 9.08
CA ALA A 152 -6.59 3.33 8.74
C ALA A 152 -7.02 2.56 10.00
N LEU A 153 -7.96 1.63 9.85
CA LEU A 153 -8.51 0.83 10.93
C LEU A 153 -7.87 -0.56 11.02
N LEU A 154 -7.28 -1.02 9.93
CA LEU A 154 -6.56 -2.27 9.85
C LEU A 154 -5.47 -2.15 8.77
N GLY A 155 -4.28 -2.63 9.07
CA GLY A 155 -3.18 -2.73 8.12
C GLY A 155 -2.48 -4.07 8.21
N TRP A 156 -2.14 -4.66 7.08
CA TRP A 156 -1.33 -5.87 7.00
C TRP A 156 -0.05 -5.61 6.23
N LEU A 157 1.08 -5.96 6.85
CA LEU A 157 2.35 -6.10 6.14
C LEU A 157 2.63 -7.59 5.98
N ILE A 158 2.55 -8.07 4.75
CA ILE A 158 2.78 -9.48 4.42
C ILE A 158 4.22 -9.63 3.94
N ASP A 159 4.98 -10.48 4.60
CA ASP A 159 6.36 -10.84 4.25
C ASP A 159 6.41 -12.31 3.78
N PRO A 160 6.35 -12.56 2.46
CA PRO A 160 6.32 -13.92 1.94
C PRO A 160 7.63 -14.69 2.14
N GLU A 161 8.77 -13.99 2.24
CA GLU A 161 10.08 -14.65 2.42
C GLU A 161 10.23 -15.24 3.83
N GLN A 162 9.72 -14.51 4.83
CA GLN A 162 9.75 -14.95 6.22
C GLN A 162 8.49 -15.73 6.61
N GLN A 163 7.47 -15.78 5.74
CA GLN A 163 6.12 -16.28 6.02
C GLN A 163 5.53 -15.64 7.28
N ARG A 164 5.61 -14.30 7.34
CA ARG A 164 5.11 -13.47 8.44
C ARG A 164 4.05 -12.49 7.97
N VAL A 165 3.07 -12.23 8.84
CA VAL A 165 2.15 -11.11 8.67
C VAL A 165 2.20 -10.25 9.92
N TYR A 166 2.52 -8.97 9.73
CA TYR A 166 2.42 -7.96 10.78
C TYR A 166 1.06 -7.29 10.67
N VAL A 167 0.28 -7.39 11.74
CA VAL A 167 -1.09 -6.86 11.80
C VAL A 167 -1.09 -5.59 12.64
N TYR A 168 -1.53 -4.51 12.02
CA TYR A 168 -1.61 -3.18 12.61
C TYR A 168 -3.06 -2.82 12.89
N ARG A 169 -3.36 -2.42 14.13
CA ARG A 169 -4.68 -1.91 14.56
C ARG A 169 -4.48 -0.64 15.38
N PRO A 170 -5.43 0.33 15.31
CA PRO A 170 -5.36 1.53 16.15
C PRO A 170 -5.28 1.17 17.64
N HIS A 171 -4.40 1.87 18.34
CA HIS A 171 -4.23 1.73 19.81
C HIS A 171 -3.85 0.34 20.31
N ALA A 172 -3.34 -0.53 19.46
CA ALA A 172 -2.89 -1.87 19.81
C ALA A 172 -1.41 -2.07 19.40
N PRO A 173 -0.66 -2.92 20.13
CA PRO A 173 0.67 -3.31 19.69
C PRO A 173 0.58 -4.08 18.37
N VAL A 174 1.63 -3.97 17.54
CA VAL A 174 1.74 -4.75 16.31
C VAL A 174 1.82 -6.23 16.65
N GLU A 175 0.91 -7.02 16.08
CA GLU A 175 0.90 -8.47 16.20
C GLU A 175 1.69 -9.07 15.04
N CYS A 176 2.57 -10.03 15.31
CA CYS A 176 3.31 -10.77 14.30
C CYS A 176 2.84 -12.21 14.27
N LEU A 177 2.22 -12.61 13.17
CA LEU A 177 1.78 -13.98 12.90
C LEU A 177 2.81 -14.68 12.03
N GLU A 178 3.28 -15.85 12.43
CA GLU A 178 4.28 -16.62 11.71
C GLU A 178 3.70 -17.92 11.17
N LYS A 179 3.95 -18.20 9.90
CA LYS A 179 3.61 -19.48 9.23
C LYS A 179 2.14 -19.89 9.37
N VAL A 180 1.24 -18.90 9.43
CA VAL A 180 -0.20 -19.16 9.48
C VAL A 180 -0.73 -19.40 8.07
N ASP A 181 -1.71 -20.29 7.93
CA ASP A 181 -2.33 -20.62 6.64
C ASP A 181 -3.36 -19.57 6.21
N THR A 182 -4.00 -18.92 7.17
CA THR A 182 -5.07 -17.95 6.91
C THR A 182 -4.97 -16.75 7.84
N ILE A 183 -5.53 -15.62 7.39
CA ILE A 183 -5.72 -14.44 8.22
C ILE A 183 -7.11 -13.85 7.98
N THR A 184 -7.72 -13.32 9.03
CA THR A 184 -9.06 -12.71 8.97
C THR A 184 -8.99 -11.19 9.04
N GLY A 185 -9.88 -10.53 8.27
CA GLY A 185 -10.04 -9.08 8.28
C GLY A 185 -10.91 -8.52 9.40
N GLU A 186 -11.40 -9.39 10.31
CA GLU A 186 -12.27 -8.97 11.42
C GLU A 186 -11.63 -7.92 12.34
N PRO A 187 -12.42 -7.01 12.90
CA PRO A 187 -13.86 -6.78 12.64
C PRO A 187 -14.11 -5.78 11.47
N ILE A 188 -13.07 -5.35 10.75
CA ILE A 188 -13.15 -4.30 9.73
C ILE A 188 -13.72 -4.81 8.41
N LEU A 189 -13.36 -6.04 8.04
CA LEU A 189 -13.84 -6.76 6.86
C LEU A 189 -14.55 -8.05 7.31
N PRO A 190 -15.84 -7.97 7.67
CA PRO A 190 -16.55 -9.09 8.28
C PRO A 190 -16.62 -10.31 7.36
N GLY A 191 -16.25 -11.48 7.89
CA GLY A 191 -16.25 -12.73 7.14
C GLY A 191 -15.16 -12.89 6.10
N TRP A 192 -14.30 -11.87 5.89
CA TRP A 192 -13.18 -12.01 4.96
C TRP A 192 -12.02 -12.77 5.57
N VAL A 193 -11.64 -13.84 4.88
CA VAL A 193 -10.48 -14.67 5.22
C VAL A 193 -9.59 -14.79 3.99
N LEU A 194 -8.31 -14.42 4.15
CA LEU A 194 -7.29 -14.59 3.11
C LEU A 194 -6.53 -15.90 3.34
N ASP A 195 -6.49 -16.76 2.31
CA ASP A 195 -5.62 -17.94 2.29
C ASP A 195 -4.19 -17.49 1.93
N LEU A 196 -3.31 -17.50 2.92
CA LEU A 196 -1.93 -17.07 2.78
C LEU A 196 -1.04 -18.08 2.04
N ARG A 197 -1.46 -19.35 1.90
CA ARG A 197 -0.73 -20.36 1.11
C ARG A 197 -0.60 -19.93 -0.36
N GLU A 198 -1.58 -19.20 -0.88
CA GLU A 198 -1.52 -18.61 -2.23
C GLU A 198 -0.51 -17.46 -2.34
N VAL A 199 -0.16 -16.83 -1.22
CA VAL A 199 0.80 -15.72 -1.13
C VAL A 199 2.21 -16.23 -0.84
N TRP A 200 2.34 -17.31 -0.07
CA TRP A 200 3.64 -17.93 0.25
C TRP A 200 4.32 -18.58 -0.97
N SER A 201 3.52 -19.02 -1.96
CA SER A 201 3.99 -19.75 -3.17
C SER A 201 4.69 -18.88 -4.22
#